data_7f4e4e98a8a19363890079bc7a0151d7
#
_entry.id   7f4e4e98a8a19363890079bc7a0151d7
#
_cell.length_a   1.000
_cell.length_b   1.000
_cell.length_c   1.000
_cell.angle_alpha   90.00
_cell.angle_beta   90.00
_cell.angle_gamma   90.00
#
_symmetry.space_group_name_H-M   'P 1'
#
loop_
_entity.id
_entity.type
_entity.pdbx_description
1 polymer ?
#
loop_
_entity_poly.entity_id
_entity_poly.type
_entity_poly.pdbx_seq_one_letter_code
_entity_poly.pdbx_strand_id
1 'polypeptide(L)'
;MPSLFPIEECDMDRLYEIEQAAHLVPWSLGTLKNNVGERYLNLKLVEKEQVLGFAICQTVLDEATLFNIAIDPVQQGKGYGSFLLQGLMDKLKEKGIQTLWLEVRESNPARFLYEKLG
;
A
#
# COMPACT_ATOMS: atom_id res chain seq x y z
N MET A 1 2.73 -17.76 5.62
CA MET A 1 2.40 -16.48 6.27
C MET A 1 2.81 -15.31 5.39
N PRO A 2 1.96 -14.31 5.20
CA PRO A 2 2.36 -13.14 4.44
C PRO A 2 3.41 -12.33 5.19
N SER A 3 4.25 -11.65 4.44
CA SER A 3 5.30 -10.79 4.99
C SER A 3 5.31 -9.47 4.25
N LEU A 4 5.81 -8.43 4.91
CA LEU A 4 5.91 -7.10 4.34
C LEU A 4 7.36 -6.74 4.11
N PHE A 5 7.66 -6.22 2.92
CA PHE A 5 9.00 -5.80 2.52
C PHE A 5 8.95 -4.44 1.83
N PRO A 6 10.06 -3.70 1.82
CA PRO A 6 10.12 -2.48 1.01
C PRO A 6 9.93 -2.80 -0.47
N ILE A 7 9.27 -1.89 -1.18
CA ILE A 7 9.11 -2.02 -2.63
C ILE A 7 10.43 -1.69 -3.31
N GLU A 8 10.81 -2.48 -4.30
CA GLU A 8 12.01 -2.28 -5.10
C GLU A 8 11.64 -1.97 -6.55
N GLU A 9 12.61 -1.44 -7.30
CA GLU A 9 12.36 -1.10 -8.70
C GLU A 9 11.91 -2.31 -9.53
N CYS A 10 12.47 -3.48 -9.23
CA CYS A 10 12.08 -4.71 -9.94
C CYS A 10 10.63 -5.14 -9.68
N ASP A 11 9.98 -4.56 -8.68
CA ASP A 11 8.59 -4.89 -8.37
C ASP A 11 7.58 -4.10 -9.21
N MET A 12 8.00 -3.03 -9.89
CA MET A 12 7.07 -2.07 -10.49
C MET A 12 6.11 -2.67 -11.51
N ASP A 13 6.55 -3.61 -12.33
CA ASP A 13 5.67 -4.24 -13.33
C ASP A 13 4.55 -5.03 -12.63
N ARG A 14 4.88 -5.73 -11.55
CA ARG A 14 3.88 -6.48 -10.78
C ARG A 14 2.93 -5.54 -10.05
N LEU A 15 3.43 -4.45 -9.49
CA LEU A 15 2.57 -3.45 -8.85
C LEU A 15 1.61 -2.85 -9.87
N TYR A 16 2.08 -2.60 -11.08
CA TYR A 16 1.23 -2.06 -12.14
C TYR A 16 0.10 -3.04 -12.50
N GLU A 17 0.40 -4.34 -12.58
CA GLU A 17 -0.62 -5.36 -12.82
C GLU A 17 -1.71 -5.32 -11.75
N ILE A 18 -1.29 -5.26 -10.48
CA ILE A 18 -2.22 -5.22 -9.35
C ILE A 18 -3.05 -3.93 -9.41
N GLU A 19 -2.40 -2.81 -9.68
CA GLU A 19 -3.07 -1.51 -9.76
C GLU A 19 -4.14 -1.51 -10.84
N GLN A 20 -3.82 -2.01 -12.03
CA GLN A 20 -4.76 -2.09 -13.15
C GLN A 20 -5.96 -2.97 -12.81
N ALA A 21 -5.74 -4.06 -12.08
CA ALA A 21 -6.80 -5.01 -11.75
C ALA A 21 -7.66 -4.53 -10.59
N ALA A 22 -7.09 -3.80 -9.63
CA ALA A 22 -7.76 -3.47 -8.38
C ALA A 22 -8.54 -2.15 -8.39
N HIS A 23 -8.21 -1.23 -9.28
CA HIS A 23 -8.81 0.12 -9.28
C HIS A 23 -9.52 0.44 -10.60
N LEU A 24 -10.63 1.17 -10.49
CA LEU A 24 -11.40 1.62 -11.65
C LEU A 24 -10.64 2.66 -12.47
N VAL A 25 -9.90 3.54 -11.80
CA VAL A 25 -9.07 4.55 -12.44
C VAL A 25 -7.66 4.38 -11.90
N PRO A 26 -6.89 3.44 -12.47
CA PRO A 26 -5.58 3.10 -11.93
C PRO A 26 -4.52 4.16 -12.22
N TRP A 27 -3.48 4.18 -11.36
CA TRP A 27 -2.29 4.96 -11.63
C TRP A 27 -1.55 4.37 -12.82
N SER A 28 -0.86 5.23 -13.57
CA SER A 28 0.05 4.78 -14.61
C SER A 28 1.33 4.20 -13.99
N LEU A 29 2.07 3.45 -14.81
CA LEU A 29 3.38 2.94 -14.38
C LEU A 29 4.31 4.09 -13.99
N GLY A 30 4.27 5.20 -14.74
CA GLY A 30 5.07 6.37 -14.42
C GLY A 30 4.75 6.96 -13.07
N THR A 31 3.46 7.03 -12.70
CA THR A 31 3.05 7.53 -11.40
C THR A 31 3.57 6.63 -10.28
N LEU A 32 3.49 5.32 -10.46
CA LEU A 32 4.05 4.37 -9.48
C LEU A 32 5.55 4.60 -9.30
N LYS A 33 6.29 4.75 -10.40
CA LYS A 33 7.74 4.94 -10.36
C LYS A 33 8.14 6.29 -9.78
N ASN A 34 7.26 7.29 -9.84
CA ASN A 34 7.55 8.62 -9.33
C ASN A 34 7.29 8.75 -7.82
N ASN A 35 6.55 7.82 -7.23
CA ASN A 35 6.21 7.87 -5.81
C ASN A 35 7.13 6.97 -4.99
N VAL A 36 8.43 7.21 -5.12
CA VAL A 36 9.47 6.46 -4.39
C VAL A 36 10.52 7.44 -3.86
N GLY A 37 11.32 7.01 -2.90
CA GLY A 37 12.41 7.80 -2.37
C GLY A 37 12.45 7.82 -0.85
N GLU A 38 13.35 8.65 -0.30
CA GLU A 38 13.60 8.70 1.13
C GLU A 38 12.39 9.12 1.97
N ARG A 39 11.48 9.89 1.38
CA ARG A 39 10.28 10.37 2.07
C ARG A 39 9.12 9.39 1.95
N TYR A 40 9.37 8.20 1.44
CA TYR A 40 8.33 7.20 1.25
C TYR A 40 8.59 5.97 2.11
N LEU A 41 7.52 5.43 2.63
CA LEU A 41 7.51 4.12 3.26
C LEU A 41 6.54 3.27 2.44
N ASN A 42 7.06 2.67 1.38
CA ASN A 42 6.27 1.87 0.46
C ASN A 42 6.51 0.40 0.76
N LEU A 43 5.43 -0.33 0.92
CA LEU A 43 5.50 -1.74 1.30
C LEU A 43 4.82 -2.63 0.28
N LYS A 44 5.38 -3.82 0.08
CA LYS A 44 4.73 -4.89 -0.67
C LYS A 44 4.38 -6.01 0.28
N LEU A 45 3.26 -6.67 0.01
CA LEU A 45 2.85 -7.86 0.75
C LEU A 45 3.21 -9.08 -0.10
N VAL A 46 3.99 -9.97 0.48
CA VAL A 46 4.51 -11.15 -0.23
C VAL A 46 4.10 -12.42 0.49
N GLU A 47 3.61 -13.40 -0.26
CA GLU A 47 3.36 -14.73 0.25
C GLU A 47 3.75 -15.73 -0.83
N LYS A 48 4.47 -16.79 -0.44
CA LYS A 48 4.95 -17.83 -1.36
C LYS A 48 5.72 -17.23 -2.53
N GLU A 49 6.57 -16.25 -2.23
CA GLU A 49 7.42 -15.58 -3.21
C GLU A 49 6.66 -14.74 -4.26
N GLN A 50 5.37 -14.49 -4.01
CA GLN A 50 4.55 -13.67 -4.90
C GLN A 50 4.12 -12.39 -4.22
N VAL A 51 4.18 -11.28 -4.96
CA VAL A 51 3.64 -10.00 -4.49
C VAL A 51 2.13 -10.02 -4.70
N LEU A 52 1.38 -9.88 -3.61
CA LEU A 52 -0.08 -9.93 -3.63
C LEU A 52 -0.73 -8.56 -3.40
N GLY A 53 0.03 -7.60 -2.96
CA GLY A 53 -0.50 -6.26 -2.70
C GLY A 53 0.60 -5.27 -2.37
N PHE A 54 0.23 -4.01 -2.26
CA PHE A 54 1.19 -2.95 -1.95
C PHE A 54 0.52 -1.74 -1.32
N ALA A 55 1.34 -0.90 -0.69
CA ALA A 55 0.91 0.39 -0.13
C ALA A 55 1.96 1.45 -0.45
N ILE A 56 1.52 2.61 -0.88
CA ILE A 56 2.37 3.76 -1.19
C ILE A 56 2.08 4.85 -0.16
N CYS A 57 3.05 5.18 0.68
CA CYS A 57 2.88 6.10 1.78
C CYS A 57 4.04 7.09 1.83
N GLN A 58 3.72 8.38 1.86
CA GLN A 58 4.73 9.44 1.99
C GLN A 58 4.80 9.91 3.43
N THR A 59 6.02 10.15 3.92
CA THR A 59 6.23 10.66 5.27
C THR A 59 6.85 12.06 5.21
N VAL A 60 6.33 12.98 6.03
CA VAL A 60 6.85 14.33 6.17
C VAL A 60 6.83 14.67 7.66
N LEU A 61 8.02 14.83 8.26
CA LEU A 61 8.16 15.08 9.71
C LEU A 61 7.50 13.94 10.50
N ASP A 62 6.50 14.25 11.33
CA ASP A 62 5.78 13.25 12.14
C ASP A 62 4.43 12.85 11.55
N GLU A 63 4.20 13.19 10.27
CA GLU A 63 2.96 12.86 9.58
C GLU A 63 3.23 11.98 8.37
N ALA A 64 2.24 11.17 8.01
CA ALA A 64 2.30 10.33 6.82
C ALA A 64 0.99 10.44 6.05
N THR A 65 1.06 10.25 4.74
CA THR A 65 -0.12 10.23 3.87
C THR A 65 -0.10 8.94 3.05
N LEU A 66 -1.17 8.16 3.16
CA LEU A 66 -1.34 6.96 2.35
C LEU A 66 -2.01 7.36 1.05
N PHE A 67 -1.26 7.27 -0.05
CA PHE A 67 -1.75 7.65 -1.38
C PHE A 67 -2.42 6.50 -2.12
N ASN A 68 -1.98 5.28 -1.88
CA ASN A 68 -2.52 4.13 -2.59
C ASN A 68 -2.29 2.86 -1.77
N ILE A 69 -3.29 1.99 -1.81
CA ILE A 69 -3.19 0.63 -1.27
C ILE A 69 -4.01 -0.28 -2.17
N ALA A 70 -3.47 -1.42 -2.52
CA ALA A 70 -4.14 -2.35 -3.41
C ALA A 70 -3.78 -3.79 -3.08
N ILE A 71 -4.75 -4.67 -3.23
CA ILE A 71 -4.58 -6.12 -3.11
C ILE A 71 -5.03 -6.72 -4.43
N ASP A 72 -4.28 -7.69 -4.95
CA ASP A 72 -4.67 -8.43 -6.14
C ASP A 72 -6.10 -8.94 -5.94
N PRO A 73 -7.03 -8.64 -6.88
CA PRO A 73 -8.44 -9.01 -6.71
C PRO A 73 -8.68 -10.49 -6.43
N VAL A 74 -7.86 -11.39 -6.98
CA VAL A 74 -8.01 -12.82 -6.71
C VAL A 74 -7.65 -13.19 -5.27
N GLN A 75 -7.00 -12.27 -4.55
CA GLN A 75 -6.59 -12.48 -3.15
C GLN A 75 -7.42 -11.66 -2.17
N GLN A 76 -8.38 -10.89 -2.64
CA GLN A 76 -9.24 -10.10 -1.75
C GLN A 76 -10.15 -11.01 -0.93
N GLY A 77 -10.60 -10.52 0.22
CA GLY A 77 -11.46 -11.28 1.12
C GLY A 77 -10.73 -12.23 2.05
N LYS A 78 -9.39 -12.22 2.05
CA LYS A 78 -8.58 -13.12 2.88
C LYS A 78 -7.88 -12.41 4.04
N GLY A 79 -8.20 -11.14 4.27
CA GLY A 79 -7.59 -10.37 5.35
C GLY A 79 -6.24 -9.74 5.01
N TYR A 80 -5.78 -9.85 3.77
CA TYR A 80 -4.47 -9.30 3.38
C TYR A 80 -4.44 -7.77 3.45
N GLY A 81 -5.55 -7.11 3.10
CA GLY A 81 -5.61 -5.65 3.19
C GLY A 81 -5.45 -5.16 4.63
N SER A 82 -6.12 -5.81 5.58
CA SER A 82 -5.98 -5.49 7.00
C SER A 82 -4.56 -5.74 7.49
N PHE A 83 -3.98 -6.86 7.07
CA PHE A 83 -2.59 -7.19 7.42
C PHE A 83 -1.62 -6.14 6.91
N LEU A 84 -1.77 -5.73 5.66
CA LEU A 84 -0.91 -4.72 5.04
C LEU A 84 -1.05 -3.37 5.74
N LEU A 85 -2.27 -2.93 5.98
CA LEU A 85 -2.52 -1.64 6.63
C LEU A 85 -2.01 -1.63 8.07
N GLN A 86 -2.26 -2.70 8.82
CA GLN A 86 -1.78 -2.80 10.19
C GLN A 86 -0.24 -2.79 10.25
N GLY A 87 0.39 -3.54 9.35
CA GLY A 87 1.84 -3.57 9.27
C GLY A 87 2.43 -2.21 8.91
N LEU A 88 1.78 -1.49 7.99
CA LEU A 88 2.18 -0.13 7.65
C LEU A 88 2.10 0.79 8.87
N MET A 89 0.98 0.73 9.59
CA MET A 89 0.78 1.55 10.79
C MET A 89 1.83 1.25 11.85
N ASP A 90 2.16 -0.03 12.06
CA ASP A 90 3.18 -0.43 13.03
C ASP A 90 4.55 0.15 12.66
N LYS A 91 4.92 0.08 11.38
CA LYS A 91 6.19 0.62 10.91
C LYS A 91 6.25 2.14 11.01
N LEU A 92 5.12 2.81 10.75
CA LEU A 92 5.04 4.26 10.90
C LEU A 92 5.24 4.67 12.36
N LYS A 93 4.63 3.94 13.30
CA LYS A 93 4.81 4.20 14.73
C LYS A 93 6.26 4.04 15.16
N GLU A 94 6.94 3.03 14.63
CA GLU A 94 8.36 2.82 14.92
C GLU A 94 9.23 3.97 14.45
N LYS A 95 8.79 4.68 13.40
CA LYS A 95 9.50 5.84 12.86
C LYS A 95 9.12 7.15 13.55
N GLY A 96 8.24 7.10 14.54
CA GLY A 96 7.81 8.31 15.25
C GLY A 96 6.69 9.06 14.57
N ILE A 97 6.03 8.47 13.60
CA ILE A 97 4.89 9.09 12.90
C ILE A 97 3.69 9.07 13.85
N GLN A 98 3.04 10.23 14.01
CA GLN A 98 1.92 10.40 14.93
C GLN A 98 0.58 10.46 14.21
N THR A 99 0.56 10.89 12.95
CA THR A 99 -0.68 11.10 12.20
C THR A 99 -0.58 10.44 10.85
N LEU A 100 -1.62 9.69 10.48
CA LEU A 100 -1.74 9.08 9.15
C LEU A 100 -2.98 9.65 8.46
N TRP A 101 -2.73 10.35 7.35
CA TRP A 101 -3.79 10.88 6.49
C TRP A 101 -4.08 9.87 5.38
N LEU A 102 -5.35 9.76 5.01
CA LEU A 102 -5.79 8.83 3.97
C LEU A 102 -6.28 9.62 2.76
N GLU A 103 -5.57 9.49 1.64
CA GLU A 103 -5.95 10.12 0.36
C GLU A 103 -6.29 9.05 -0.67
N VAL A 104 -7.08 8.06 -0.27
CA VAL A 104 -7.49 6.99 -1.17
C VAL A 104 -8.81 7.33 -1.82
N ARG A 105 -9.00 6.87 -3.07
CA ARG A 105 -10.22 7.12 -3.82
C ARG A 105 -11.39 6.37 -3.24
N GLU A 106 -12.59 6.92 -3.39
CA GLU A 106 -13.81 6.25 -2.94
C GLU A 106 -14.01 4.90 -3.60
N SER A 107 -13.56 4.75 -4.83
CA SER A 107 -13.65 3.49 -5.57
C SER A 107 -12.67 2.42 -5.09
N ASN A 108 -11.74 2.77 -4.19
CA ASN A 108 -10.77 1.83 -3.67
C ASN A 108 -11.44 0.93 -2.63
N PRO A 109 -11.52 -0.41 -2.86
CA PRO A 109 -12.12 -1.32 -1.88
C PRO A 109 -11.50 -1.25 -0.49
N ALA A 110 -10.23 -0.89 -0.38
CA ALA A 110 -9.56 -0.76 0.90
C ALA A 110 -10.12 0.37 1.77
N ARG A 111 -10.91 1.29 1.20
CA ARG A 111 -11.56 2.35 1.97
C ARG A 111 -12.38 1.79 3.13
N PHE A 112 -13.06 0.68 2.91
CA PHE A 112 -13.87 0.06 3.96
C PHE A 112 -13.03 -0.46 5.13
N LEU A 113 -11.79 -0.82 4.87
CA LEU A 113 -10.86 -1.22 5.93
C LEU A 113 -10.51 -0.03 6.83
N TYR A 114 -10.29 1.13 6.23
CA TYR A 114 -9.96 2.33 6.99
C TYR A 114 -11.07 2.68 7.98
N GLU A 115 -12.31 2.61 7.54
CA GLU A 115 -13.46 2.90 8.39
C GLU A 115 -13.56 1.93 9.56
N LYS A 116 -13.16 0.68 9.38
CA LYS A 116 -13.17 -0.31 10.45
C LYS A 116 -12.03 -0.15 11.44
N LEU A 117 -10.86 0.25 10.96
CA LEU A 117 -9.66 0.36 11.78
C LEU A 117 -9.46 1.75 12.36
N GLY A 118 -10.07 2.72 11.73
CA GLY A 118 -9.92 4.10 12.09
C GLY A 118 -10.65 4.53 13.29
#